data_69d0f6d8b4d5ef3db5d7b57c54761869
#
_entry.id   69d0f6d8b4d5ef3db5d7b57c54761869
#
_cell.length_a   1.000
_cell.length_b   1.000
_cell.length_c   1.000
_cell.angle_alpha   90.00
_cell.angle_beta   90.00
_cell.angle_gamma   90.00
#
_symmetry.space_group_name_H-M   'P 1'
#
loop_
_entity.id
_entity.type
_entity.pdbx_description
1 polymer ?
#
loop_
_entity_poly.entity_id
_entity_poly.type
_entity_poly.pdbx_seq_one_letter_code
_entity_poly.pdbx_strand_id
1 'polypeptide(L)'
;LKLLLPILFVVYSCSQDASIDRNDLIEKAGAPLLNGLGSHSFTISSKVEGVQEYFNQGLIMAFAFNHAESIRSFKAAQKLDPNCAICFWGEALALGPNINVTSDGKAIMSPQDRLDAFERMNKAIALIEFASPKEKDFILTLKSRYNGDVNSSRVPLDIAYAEAMEALSSKYSD
;
A
#
# COMPACT_ATOMS: atom_id res chain seq x y z
N LEU A 1 66.95 26.01 -0.38
CA LEU A 1 66.00 24.92 -0.19
C LEU A 1 64.62 25.53 -0.12
N LYS A 2 63.82 25.48 -1.28
CA LYS A 2 62.43 25.97 -1.33
C LYS A 2 61.52 24.81 -1.03
N LEU A 3 60.80 24.88 0.10
CA LEU A 3 59.76 23.93 0.49
C LEU A 3 58.49 24.24 -0.31
N LEU A 4 58.11 23.34 -1.23
CA LEU A 4 56.80 23.38 -1.91
C LEU A 4 55.80 22.64 -1.03
N LEU A 5 54.85 23.39 -0.46
CA LEU A 5 53.71 22.85 0.28
C LEU A 5 52.64 22.41 -0.72
N PRO A 6 52.15 21.14 -0.71
CA PRO A 6 51.07 20.73 -1.58
C PRO A 6 49.75 21.29 -1.05
N ILE A 7 49.04 22.05 -1.90
CA ILE A 7 47.68 22.50 -1.64
C ILE A 7 46.74 21.33 -1.93
N LEU A 8 46.16 20.78 -0.86
CA LEU A 8 45.14 19.71 -0.95
C LEU A 8 43.80 20.36 -1.29
N PHE A 9 43.35 20.22 -2.53
CA PHE A 9 42.00 20.61 -2.91
C PHE A 9 41.03 19.53 -2.40
N VAL A 10 40.33 19.82 -1.32
CA VAL A 10 39.18 19.02 -0.88
C VAL A 10 37.99 19.43 -1.74
N VAL A 11 37.66 18.61 -2.74
CA VAL A 11 36.41 18.77 -3.50
C VAL A 11 35.28 18.26 -2.63
N TYR A 12 34.54 19.15 -1.99
CA TYR A 12 33.25 18.84 -1.38
C TYR A 12 32.27 18.55 -2.52
N SER A 13 32.04 17.25 -2.82
CA SER A 13 30.93 16.82 -3.65
C SER A 13 29.68 16.96 -2.80
N CYS A 14 28.97 18.06 -2.95
CA CYS A 14 27.61 18.19 -2.43
C CYS A 14 26.70 17.35 -3.34
N SER A 15 26.39 16.11 -2.95
CA SER A 15 25.28 15.38 -3.53
C SER A 15 24.01 16.10 -3.07
N GLN A 16 23.48 16.99 -3.91
CA GLN A 16 22.10 17.42 -3.81
C GLN A 16 21.26 16.19 -4.16
N ASP A 17 20.69 15.53 -3.15
CA ASP A 17 19.52 14.69 -3.34
C ASP A 17 18.42 15.63 -3.86
N ALA A 18 18.28 15.69 -5.18
CA ALA A 18 17.21 16.45 -5.82
C ALA A 18 15.90 15.73 -5.51
N SER A 19 15.19 16.21 -4.48
CA SER A 19 13.80 15.77 -4.23
C SER A 19 12.99 16.03 -5.50
N ILE A 20 12.24 15.04 -5.93
CA ILE A 20 11.33 15.17 -7.08
C ILE A 20 10.32 16.29 -6.78
N ASP A 21 10.08 17.18 -7.74
CA ASP A 21 9.01 18.18 -7.60
C ASP A 21 7.68 17.44 -7.41
N ARG A 22 6.85 17.95 -6.49
CA ARG A 22 5.54 17.39 -6.20
C ARG A 22 4.65 17.27 -7.46
N ASN A 23 4.74 18.20 -8.39
CA ASN A 23 3.98 18.16 -9.63
C ASN A 23 4.48 17.03 -10.55
N ASP A 24 5.79 16.85 -10.66
CA ASP A 24 6.41 15.74 -11.39
C ASP A 24 6.04 14.39 -10.79
N LEU A 25 5.96 14.32 -9.46
CA LEU A 25 5.53 13.12 -8.75
C LEU A 25 4.06 12.77 -9.08
N ILE A 26 3.16 13.78 -9.04
CA ILE A 26 1.74 13.63 -9.37
C ILE A 26 1.56 13.18 -10.83
N GLU A 27 2.32 13.76 -11.76
CA GLU A 27 2.28 13.37 -13.17
C GLU A 27 2.74 11.92 -13.36
N LYS A 28 3.86 11.53 -12.76
CA LYS A 28 4.35 10.15 -12.81
C LYS A 28 3.37 9.16 -12.18
N ALA A 29 2.81 9.48 -11.04
CA ALA A 29 1.84 8.64 -10.34
C ALA A 29 0.49 8.57 -11.09
N GLY A 30 0.09 9.64 -11.75
CA GLY A 30 -1.18 9.75 -12.48
C GLY A 30 -2.39 9.89 -11.55
N ALA A 31 -2.18 10.37 -10.32
CA ALA A 31 -3.23 10.61 -9.34
C ALA A 31 -2.86 11.81 -8.46
N PRO A 32 -3.85 12.59 -7.95
CA PRO A 32 -3.57 13.70 -7.07
C PRO A 32 -3.01 13.22 -5.72
N LEU A 33 -2.08 13.98 -5.17
CA LEU A 33 -1.62 13.82 -3.81
C LEU A 33 -2.29 14.90 -2.95
N LEU A 34 -3.22 14.49 -2.08
CA LEU A 34 -4.09 15.37 -1.34
C LEU A 34 -3.40 15.96 -0.11
N ASN A 35 -3.80 17.17 0.28
CA ASN A 35 -3.34 17.81 1.50
C ASN A 35 -4.40 17.70 2.61
N GLY A 36 -3.98 17.83 3.87
CA GLY A 36 -4.92 17.95 4.99
C GLY A 36 -5.54 16.62 5.45
N LEU A 37 -4.95 15.48 5.09
CA LEU A 37 -5.44 14.15 5.49
C LEU A 37 -5.02 13.71 6.90
N GLY A 38 -4.37 14.61 7.67
CA GLY A 38 -3.83 14.26 8.97
C GLY A 38 -2.42 13.65 8.91
N SER A 39 -1.99 13.04 10.01
CA SER A 39 -0.61 12.54 10.20
C SER A 39 -0.53 11.02 10.33
N HIS A 40 -1.62 10.28 10.08
CA HIS A 40 -1.57 8.82 10.15
C HIS A 40 -0.60 8.27 9.13
N SER A 41 0.28 7.38 9.58
CA SER A 41 1.29 6.74 8.74
C SER A 41 1.48 5.30 9.13
N PHE A 42 1.49 4.42 8.15
CA PHE A 42 1.96 3.05 8.28
C PHE A 42 3.25 2.92 7.46
N THR A 43 4.38 2.78 8.15
CA THR A 43 5.69 2.70 7.50
C THR A 43 5.80 1.45 6.64
N ILE A 44 6.17 1.64 5.37
CA ILE A 44 6.35 0.57 4.39
C ILE A 44 7.82 0.38 4.00
N SER A 45 8.13 -0.76 3.38
CA SER A 45 9.51 -1.12 3.00
C SER A 45 10.00 -0.40 1.74
N SER A 46 9.10 0.04 0.85
CA SER A 46 9.48 0.78 -0.36
C SER A 46 10.28 2.04 0.00
N LYS A 47 11.35 2.30 -0.77
CA LYS A 47 12.19 3.51 -0.67
C LYS A 47 12.02 4.43 -1.86
N VAL A 48 11.13 4.10 -2.78
CA VAL A 48 10.83 4.93 -3.93
C VAL A 48 10.05 6.16 -3.47
N GLU A 49 10.50 7.34 -3.90
CA GLU A 49 9.91 8.63 -3.52
C GLU A 49 8.43 8.70 -3.91
N GLY A 50 7.59 9.21 -3.01
CA GLY A 50 6.13 9.35 -3.19
C GLY A 50 5.32 8.10 -2.88
N VAL A 51 5.94 6.91 -2.83
CA VAL A 51 5.20 5.66 -2.58
C VAL A 51 4.60 5.63 -1.18
N GLN A 52 5.36 6.08 -0.17
CA GLN A 52 4.89 6.16 1.21
C GLN A 52 3.70 7.11 1.35
N GLU A 53 3.73 8.26 0.68
CA GLU A 53 2.68 9.26 0.73
C GLU A 53 1.39 8.75 0.08
N TYR A 54 1.48 8.15 -1.11
CA TYR A 54 0.33 7.54 -1.78
C TYR A 54 -0.22 6.34 -1.01
N PHE A 55 0.63 5.53 -0.39
CA PHE A 55 0.20 4.44 0.46
C PHE A 55 -0.58 4.95 1.68
N ASN A 56 -0.06 5.94 2.39
CA ASN A 56 -0.74 6.56 3.53
C ASN A 56 -2.07 7.19 3.11
N GLN A 57 -2.10 7.92 1.98
CA GLN A 57 -3.33 8.48 1.43
C GLN A 57 -4.35 7.38 1.15
N GLY A 58 -3.93 6.28 0.51
CA GLY A 58 -4.79 5.14 0.23
C GLY A 58 -5.39 4.54 1.50
N LEU A 59 -4.58 4.37 2.54
CA LEU A 59 -5.02 3.81 3.81
C LEU A 59 -6.00 4.74 4.53
N ILE A 60 -5.70 6.03 4.62
CA ILE A 60 -6.60 7.04 5.21
C ILE A 60 -7.94 7.06 4.48
N MET A 61 -7.92 7.03 3.13
CA MET A 61 -9.13 7.03 2.32
C MET A 61 -9.96 5.75 2.49
N ALA A 62 -9.31 4.59 2.70
CA ALA A 62 -10.01 3.35 3.00
C ALA A 62 -10.79 3.46 4.32
N PHE A 63 -10.16 3.97 5.38
CA PHE A 63 -10.81 4.18 6.67
C PHE A 63 -11.82 5.34 6.68
N ALA A 64 -11.67 6.32 5.78
CA ALA A 64 -12.65 7.37 5.55
C ALA A 64 -13.81 6.94 4.63
N PHE A 65 -13.90 5.65 4.27
CA PHE A 65 -14.91 5.08 3.37
C PHE A 65 -14.93 5.65 1.94
N ASN A 66 -13.87 6.33 1.53
CA ASN A 66 -13.67 6.78 0.15
C ASN A 66 -12.85 5.73 -0.62
N HIS A 67 -13.48 4.56 -0.87
CA HIS A 67 -12.80 3.42 -1.46
C HIS A 67 -12.29 3.69 -2.88
N ALA A 68 -13.01 4.51 -3.67
CA ALA A 68 -12.57 4.85 -5.03
C ALA A 68 -11.25 5.64 -5.02
N GLU A 69 -11.11 6.61 -4.11
CA GLU A 69 -9.88 7.39 -3.99
C GLU A 69 -8.76 6.59 -3.32
N SER A 70 -9.10 5.69 -2.39
CA SER A 70 -8.18 4.72 -1.80
C SER A 70 -7.53 3.83 -2.88
N ILE A 71 -8.35 3.21 -3.73
CA ILE A 71 -7.89 2.38 -4.84
C ILE A 71 -7.00 3.18 -5.79
N ARG A 72 -7.39 4.41 -6.14
CA ARG A 72 -6.58 5.29 -7.00
C ARG A 72 -5.21 5.57 -6.39
N SER A 73 -5.16 5.83 -5.10
CA SER A 73 -3.92 6.10 -4.37
C SER A 73 -3.00 4.89 -4.33
N PHE A 74 -3.52 3.70 -4.05
CA PHE A 74 -2.73 2.47 -4.08
C PHE A 74 -2.21 2.14 -5.49
N LYS A 75 -3.01 2.37 -6.53
CA LYS A 75 -2.56 2.23 -7.93
C LYS A 75 -1.46 3.22 -8.29
N ALA A 76 -1.53 4.45 -7.77
CA ALA A 76 -0.46 5.43 -7.94
C ALA A 76 0.84 4.96 -7.28
N ALA A 77 0.77 4.44 -6.05
CA ALA A 77 1.91 3.85 -5.35
C ALA A 77 2.52 2.66 -6.14
N GLN A 78 1.68 1.76 -6.68
CA GLN A 78 2.11 0.62 -7.52
C GLN A 78 2.77 1.08 -8.83
N LYS A 79 2.29 2.18 -9.41
CA LYS A 79 2.87 2.73 -10.65
C LYS A 79 4.26 3.31 -10.41
N LEU A 80 4.48 3.93 -9.25
CA LEU A 80 5.78 4.46 -8.83
C LEU A 80 6.75 3.33 -8.47
N ASP A 81 6.28 2.32 -7.73
CA ASP A 81 7.06 1.14 -7.35
C ASP A 81 6.29 -0.16 -7.65
N PRO A 82 6.53 -0.77 -8.81
CA PRO A 82 5.89 -2.04 -9.20
C PRO A 82 6.25 -3.23 -8.29
N ASN A 83 7.27 -3.10 -7.43
CA ASN A 83 7.68 -4.14 -6.47
C ASN A 83 7.09 -3.92 -5.07
N CYS A 84 6.32 -2.86 -4.85
CA CYS A 84 5.67 -2.57 -3.59
C CYS A 84 4.54 -3.59 -3.29
N ALA A 85 4.88 -4.72 -2.69
CA ALA A 85 3.93 -5.79 -2.37
C ALA A 85 2.74 -5.29 -1.53
N ILE A 86 3.01 -4.48 -0.50
CA ILE A 86 1.97 -3.94 0.40
C ILE A 86 1.04 -2.94 -0.31
N CYS A 87 1.49 -2.32 -1.43
CA CYS A 87 0.64 -1.44 -2.22
C CYS A 87 -0.46 -2.23 -2.96
N PHE A 88 -0.19 -3.44 -3.42
CA PHE A 88 -1.18 -4.35 -3.98
C PHE A 88 -2.12 -4.91 -2.91
N TRP A 89 -1.62 -5.18 -1.71
CA TRP A 89 -2.44 -5.51 -0.55
C TRP A 89 -3.45 -4.39 -0.23
N GLY A 90 -2.99 -3.11 -0.26
CA GLY A 90 -3.85 -1.96 -0.01
C GLY A 90 -5.00 -1.84 -1.01
N GLU A 91 -4.74 -2.04 -2.30
CA GLU A 91 -5.77 -2.06 -3.33
C GLU A 91 -6.77 -3.21 -3.08
N ALA A 92 -6.28 -4.42 -2.79
CA ALA A 92 -7.14 -5.55 -2.47
C ALA A 92 -8.01 -5.32 -1.22
N LEU A 93 -7.45 -4.65 -0.19
CA LEU A 93 -8.20 -4.25 1.01
C LEU A 93 -9.34 -3.30 0.65
N ALA A 94 -9.06 -2.27 -0.16
CA ALA A 94 -10.05 -1.26 -0.56
C ALA A 94 -11.13 -1.80 -1.50
N LEU A 95 -10.83 -2.81 -2.31
CA LEU A 95 -11.81 -3.54 -3.15
C LEU A 95 -12.70 -4.48 -2.33
N GLY A 96 -12.32 -4.81 -1.11
CA GLY A 96 -13.00 -5.79 -0.26
C GLY A 96 -14.43 -5.42 0.13
N PRO A 97 -15.16 -6.33 0.82
CA PRO A 97 -16.50 -6.05 1.29
C PRO A 97 -16.51 -4.81 2.16
N ASN A 98 -17.30 -3.84 1.75
CA ASN A 98 -17.40 -2.55 2.42
C ASN A 98 -18.67 -2.51 3.26
N ILE A 99 -18.55 -2.20 4.54
CA ILE A 99 -19.69 -2.14 5.47
C ILE A 99 -20.74 -1.09 5.08
N ASN A 100 -20.38 -0.11 4.24
CA ASN A 100 -21.30 0.90 3.73
C ASN A 100 -22.05 0.48 2.45
N VAL A 101 -21.64 -0.62 1.83
CA VAL A 101 -22.31 -1.20 0.66
C VAL A 101 -22.93 -2.51 1.08
N THR A 102 -24.22 -2.48 1.41
CA THR A 102 -24.90 -3.63 2.02
C THR A 102 -26.13 -4.03 1.21
N SER A 103 -26.44 -5.35 1.27
CA SER A 103 -27.76 -5.89 0.92
C SER A 103 -28.21 -6.74 2.08
N ASP A 104 -29.46 -6.56 2.53
CA ASP A 104 -30.06 -7.26 3.68
C ASP A 104 -29.17 -7.18 4.96
N GLY A 105 -28.53 -6.02 5.17
CA GLY A 105 -27.65 -5.76 6.33
C GLY A 105 -26.28 -6.45 6.27
N LYS A 106 -25.90 -7.04 5.13
CA LYS A 106 -24.60 -7.69 4.94
C LYS A 106 -23.78 -6.96 3.90
N ALA A 107 -22.50 -6.77 4.19
CA ALA A 107 -21.56 -6.18 3.24
C ALA A 107 -21.46 -7.04 1.97
N ILE A 108 -21.54 -6.40 0.81
CA ILE A 108 -21.47 -7.05 -0.49
C ILE A 108 -20.25 -6.65 -1.28
N MET A 109 -19.86 -7.48 -2.23
CA MET A 109 -18.89 -7.21 -3.29
C MET A 109 -19.50 -7.60 -4.63
N SER A 110 -19.21 -6.81 -5.67
CA SER A 110 -19.51 -7.24 -7.03
C SER A 110 -18.68 -8.48 -7.41
N PRO A 111 -19.14 -9.31 -8.37
CA PRO A 111 -18.31 -10.39 -8.92
C PRO A 111 -16.97 -9.90 -9.45
N GLN A 112 -16.93 -8.73 -10.09
CA GLN A 112 -15.70 -8.14 -10.64
C GLN A 112 -14.73 -7.74 -9.51
N ASP A 113 -15.22 -7.07 -8.46
CA ASP A 113 -14.38 -6.68 -7.32
C ASP A 113 -13.77 -7.91 -6.63
N ARG A 114 -14.50 -9.05 -6.59
CA ARG A 114 -13.95 -10.32 -6.04
C ARG A 114 -12.77 -10.83 -6.85
N LEU A 115 -12.86 -10.79 -8.18
CA LEU A 115 -11.78 -11.19 -9.06
C LEU A 115 -10.60 -10.24 -8.97
N ASP A 116 -10.86 -8.94 -9.02
CA ASP A 116 -9.83 -7.91 -8.95
C ASP A 116 -9.08 -7.98 -7.61
N ALA A 117 -9.79 -8.08 -6.49
CA ALA A 117 -9.19 -8.21 -5.17
C ALA A 117 -8.32 -9.48 -5.06
N PHE A 118 -8.80 -10.61 -5.58
CA PHE A 118 -8.03 -11.86 -5.61
C PHE A 118 -6.78 -11.73 -6.47
N GLU A 119 -6.88 -11.09 -7.64
CA GLU A 119 -5.73 -10.85 -8.52
C GLU A 119 -4.69 -9.94 -7.84
N ARG A 120 -5.13 -8.86 -7.19
CA ARG A 120 -4.22 -7.96 -6.45
C ARG A 120 -3.55 -8.70 -5.30
N MET A 121 -4.26 -9.56 -4.58
CA MET A 121 -3.67 -10.39 -3.53
C MET A 121 -2.62 -11.35 -4.07
N ASN A 122 -2.90 -12.02 -5.19
CA ASN A 122 -1.93 -12.90 -5.83
C ASN A 122 -0.66 -12.12 -6.26
N LYS A 123 -0.83 -10.88 -6.76
CA LYS A 123 0.30 -10.01 -7.08
C LYS A 123 1.09 -9.61 -5.83
N ALA A 124 0.43 -9.25 -4.73
CA ALA A 124 1.10 -8.97 -3.46
C ALA A 124 1.92 -10.16 -2.96
N ILE A 125 1.36 -11.39 -3.06
CA ILE A 125 2.04 -12.63 -2.67
C ILE A 125 3.23 -12.92 -3.58
N ALA A 126 3.11 -12.71 -4.89
CA ALA A 126 4.22 -12.91 -5.84
C ALA A 126 5.40 -11.95 -5.57
N LEU A 127 5.14 -10.81 -4.93
CA LEU A 127 6.12 -9.80 -4.58
C LEU A 127 6.54 -9.86 -3.10
N ILE A 128 6.12 -10.88 -2.35
CA ILE A 128 6.25 -10.91 -0.89
C ILE A 128 7.71 -10.86 -0.40
N GLU A 129 8.66 -11.24 -1.23
CA GLU A 129 10.09 -11.16 -0.90
C GLU A 129 10.59 -9.71 -0.69
N PHE A 130 9.97 -8.74 -1.35
CA PHE A 130 10.27 -7.31 -1.21
C PHE A 130 9.63 -6.67 0.04
N ALA A 131 8.74 -7.39 0.72
CA ALA A 131 8.03 -6.90 1.89
C ALA A 131 8.82 -7.12 3.18
N SER A 132 8.70 -6.18 4.13
CA SER A 132 9.18 -6.36 5.50
C SER A 132 8.42 -7.48 6.22
N PRO A 133 8.94 -8.00 7.35
CA PRO A 133 8.23 -9.02 8.12
C PRO A 133 6.81 -8.61 8.53
N LYS A 134 6.61 -7.36 8.95
CA LYS A 134 5.29 -6.81 9.30
C LYS A 134 4.35 -6.79 8.09
N GLU A 135 4.81 -6.29 6.96
CA GLU A 135 4.02 -6.27 5.72
C GLU A 135 3.65 -7.67 5.24
N LYS A 136 4.56 -8.66 5.36
CA LYS A 136 4.28 -10.07 5.03
C LYS A 136 3.12 -10.61 5.84
N ASP A 137 3.09 -10.33 7.14
CA ASP A 137 2.01 -10.77 8.01
C ASP A 137 0.66 -10.15 7.58
N PHE A 138 0.63 -8.86 7.26
CA PHE A 138 -0.59 -8.19 6.74
C PHE A 138 -1.05 -8.78 5.42
N ILE A 139 -0.12 -9.04 4.48
CA ILE A 139 -0.42 -9.64 3.18
C ILE A 139 -1.01 -11.05 3.36
N LEU A 140 -0.37 -11.89 4.18
CA LEU A 140 -0.83 -13.26 4.42
C LEU A 140 -2.17 -13.31 5.15
N THR A 141 -2.41 -12.38 6.05
CA THR A 141 -3.70 -12.25 6.75
C THR A 141 -4.83 -11.92 5.79
N LEU A 142 -4.65 -10.92 4.91
CA LEU A 142 -5.70 -10.53 3.95
C LEU A 142 -5.98 -11.62 2.90
N LYS A 143 -5.01 -12.48 2.61
CA LYS A 143 -5.18 -13.62 1.68
C LYS A 143 -6.38 -14.49 2.05
N SER A 144 -6.66 -14.71 3.34
CA SER A 144 -7.78 -15.53 3.81
C SER A 144 -9.16 -15.01 3.38
N ARG A 145 -9.23 -13.72 2.99
CA ARG A 145 -10.49 -13.05 2.60
C ARG A 145 -10.95 -13.35 1.18
N TYR A 146 -10.07 -13.91 0.33
CA TYR A 146 -10.33 -14.08 -1.11
C TYR A 146 -9.92 -15.47 -1.60
N ASN A 147 -10.76 -16.07 -2.46
CA ASN A 147 -10.49 -17.38 -3.08
C ASN A 147 -10.63 -17.38 -4.61
N GLY A 148 -10.98 -16.23 -5.22
CA GLY A 148 -11.16 -16.11 -6.68
C GLY A 148 -12.45 -16.71 -7.23
N ASP A 149 -13.29 -17.33 -6.40
CA ASP A 149 -14.57 -17.88 -6.82
C ASP A 149 -15.71 -16.88 -6.54
N VAL A 150 -16.25 -16.30 -7.60
CA VAL A 150 -17.32 -15.30 -7.54
C VAL A 150 -18.65 -15.87 -7.02
N ASN A 151 -18.84 -17.19 -7.10
CA ASN A 151 -20.07 -17.88 -6.69
C ASN A 151 -19.97 -18.44 -5.27
N SER A 152 -18.79 -18.46 -4.66
CA SER A 152 -18.62 -18.99 -3.31
C SER A 152 -19.29 -18.10 -2.26
N SER A 153 -19.79 -18.73 -1.19
CA SER A 153 -20.23 -17.99 -0.01
C SER A 153 -19.09 -17.19 0.59
N ARG A 154 -19.35 -15.95 0.97
CA ARG A 154 -18.37 -15.12 1.67
C ARG A 154 -18.22 -15.48 3.15
N VAL A 155 -19.24 -16.10 3.75
CA VAL A 155 -19.26 -16.35 5.20
C VAL A 155 -18.00 -17.07 5.71
N PRO A 156 -17.54 -18.18 5.10
CA PRO A 156 -16.31 -18.83 5.56
C PRO A 156 -15.07 -17.95 5.40
N LEU A 157 -15.01 -17.16 4.33
CA LEU A 157 -13.88 -16.24 4.07
C LEU A 157 -13.84 -15.08 5.08
N ASP A 158 -15.02 -14.54 5.42
CA ASP A 158 -15.13 -13.44 6.39
C ASP A 158 -14.78 -13.93 7.80
N ILE A 159 -15.15 -15.15 8.18
CA ILE A 159 -14.75 -15.78 9.46
C ILE A 159 -13.24 -16.01 9.48
N ALA A 160 -12.68 -16.64 8.47
CA ALA A 160 -11.24 -16.90 8.37
C ALA A 160 -10.40 -15.61 8.42
N TYR A 161 -10.91 -14.55 7.78
CA TYR A 161 -10.23 -13.23 7.83
C TYR A 161 -10.34 -12.61 9.23
N ALA A 162 -11.49 -12.69 9.90
CA ALA A 162 -11.66 -12.16 11.25
C ALA A 162 -10.69 -12.85 12.24
N GLU A 163 -10.59 -14.18 12.21
CA GLU A 163 -9.67 -14.97 13.03
C GLU A 163 -8.21 -14.61 12.75
N ALA A 164 -7.84 -14.48 11.47
CA ALA A 164 -6.50 -14.08 11.07
C ALA A 164 -6.15 -12.65 11.52
N MET A 165 -7.13 -11.72 11.48
CA MET A 165 -6.95 -10.34 11.97
C MET A 165 -6.82 -10.28 13.49
N GLU A 166 -7.53 -11.12 14.25
CA GLU A 166 -7.39 -11.23 15.70
C GLU A 166 -5.96 -11.67 16.08
N ALA A 167 -5.45 -12.70 15.40
CA ALA A 167 -4.06 -13.15 15.60
C ALA A 167 -3.04 -12.07 15.22
N LEU A 168 -3.25 -11.35 14.11
CA LEU A 168 -2.40 -10.25 13.69
C LEU A 168 -2.40 -9.09 14.69
N SER A 169 -3.58 -8.70 15.16
CA SER A 169 -3.76 -7.65 16.19
C SER A 169 -3.03 -8.00 17.47
N SER A 170 -3.11 -9.26 17.93
CA SER A 170 -2.38 -9.73 19.11
C SER A 170 -0.86 -9.68 18.94
N LYS A 171 -0.36 -9.83 17.72
CA LYS A 171 1.08 -9.76 17.39
C LYS A 171 1.61 -8.31 17.33
N TYR A 172 0.77 -7.36 16.97
CA TYR A 172 1.12 -5.95 16.72
C TYR A 172 0.21 -5.00 17.54
N SER A 173 0.02 -5.30 18.81
CA SER A 173 -0.81 -4.55 19.78
C SER A 173 -0.09 -3.32 20.35
N ASP A 174 0.29 -2.37 19.53
CA ASP A 174 0.90 -1.10 19.98
C ASP A 174 -0.10 0.04 19.90
#